data_14671744351f2c3eb54efc8071c35a27
#
_entry.id   14671744351f2c3eb54efc8071c35a27
#
_cell.length_a   1.000
_cell.length_b   1.000
_cell.length_c   1.000
_cell.angle_alpha   90.00
_cell.angle_beta   90.00
_cell.angle_gamma   90.00
#
_symmetry.space_group_name_H-M   'P 1'
#
loop_
_entity.id
_entity.type
_entity.pdbx_description
1 polymer ?
#
loop_
_entity_poly.entity_id
_entity_poly.type
_entity_poly.pdbx_seq_one_letter_code
_entity_poly.pdbx_strand_id
1 'polypeptide(L)'
;MDKAIKKKTGVKKITQFEIIRHHVAGIDVSDNGGMVAAYPVSEKEVAVEEFGCYTRDLHDLTARLKSCQIESVAMESTGVYWIPLFLLLQEEGFEVFPVNARHVKNVTGRKDDGGDAEWLQKLHRYGLLTASF
;
A
#
# COMPACT_ATOMS: atom_id res chain seq x y z
N MET A 1 6.22 -19.22 27.12
CA MET A 1 5.76 -19.08 26.63
C MET A 1 5.94 -19.27 26.48
N ASP A 2 6.16 -19.34 26.33
CA ASP A 2 5.95 -19.36 25.88
C ASP A 2 6.29 -19.39 25.64
N LYS A 3 6.66 -19.32 25.69
CA LYS A 3 6.68 -19.26 25.22
C LYS A 3 7.08 -19.34 24.61
N ALA A 4 7.43 -19.68 24.66
CA ALA A 4 7.41 -19.66 23.84
C ALA A 4 7.90 -19.68 23.55
N ILE A 5 8.14 -19.83 23.75
CA ILE A 5 8.27 -19.71 23.17
C ILE A 5 8.85 -19.76 22.93
N LYS A 6 9.14 -19.97 22.99
CA LYS A 6 9.34 -19.98 22.50
C LYS A 6 10.01 -20.02 22.06
N LYS A 7 10.42 -20.04 22.11
CA LYS A 7 10.94 -20.20 21.44
C LYS A 7 11.26 -20.51 20.76
N LYS A 8 11.22 -20.58 21.00
CA LYS A 8 11.42 -21.12 20.09
C LYS A 8 12.02 -20.73 19.00
N THR A 9 12.80 -20.93 18.53
CA THR A 9 13.04 -20.31 17.47
C THR A 9 12.21 -20.42 16.55
N GLY A 10 11.60 -19.77 16.31
CA GLY A 10 10.74 -19.91 15.39
C GLY A 10 10.87 -19.20 14.16
N VAL A 11 10.90 -19.89 13.16
CA VAL A 11 10.85 -19.33 11.83
C VAL A 11 9.40 -19.15 11.51
N LYS A 12 8.98 -17.93 11.31
CA LYS A 12 7.61 -17.68 10.90
C LYS A 12 7.46 -17.98 9.42
N LYS A 13 6.41 -18.67 9.08
CA LYS A 13 6.03 -18.82 7.69
C LYS A 13 5.51 -17.48 7.16
N ILE A 14 5.58 -17.27 5.84
CA ILE A 14 5.08 -16.04 5.24
C ILE A 14 3.61 -15.78 5.60
N THR A 15 2.81 -16.85 5.65
CA THR A 15 1.39 -16.71 6.00
C THR A 15 1.17 -16.31 7.45
N GLN A 16 2.22 -16.30 8.26
CA GLN A 16 2.14 -15.99 9.68
C GLN A 16 2.69 -14.61 10.02
N PHE A 17 2.96 -13.78 9.02
CA PHE A 17 3.37 -12.42 9.27
C PHE A 17 2.28 -11.69 10.05
N GLU A 18 2.69 -10.94 11.04
CA GLU A 18 1.77 -10.11 11.80
C GLU A 18 1.36 -8.88 11.02
N ILE A 19 0.11 -8.46 11.19
CA ILE A 19 -0.34 -7.22 10.63
C ILE A 19 0.22 -6.09 11.47
N ILE A 20 1.07 -5.26 10.88
CA ILE A 20 1.69 -4.14 11.53
C ILE A 20 0.85 -2.88 11.37
N ARG A 21 0.20 -2.74 10.21
CA ARG A 21 -0.61 -1.56 9.89
C ARG A 21 -1.98 -2.01 9.42
N HIS A 22 -3.03 -1.49 10.02
CA HIS A 22 -4.40 -1.95 9.74
C HIS A 22 -5.14 -1.08 8.73
N HIS A 23 -4.88 0.22 8.72
CA HIS A 23 -5.64 1.17 7.91
C HIS A 23 -4.76 1.71 6.79
N VAL A 24 -4.42 0.83 5.85
CA VAL A 24 -3.45 1.16 4.81
C VAL A 24 -3.97 0.86 3.41
N ALA A 25 -3.52 1.66 2.46
CA ALA A 25 -3.83 1.48 1.05
C ALA A 25 -2.56 1.28 0.25
N GLY A 26 -2.71 0.70 -0.93
CA GLY A 26 -1.63 0.61 -1.91
C GLY A 26 -2.11 1.26 -3.20
N ILE A 27 -1.24 2.03 -3.85
CA ILE A 27 -1.56 2.71 -5.10
C ILE A 27 -0.52 2.38 -6.14
N ASP A 28 -0.99 1.81 -7.24
CA ASP A 28 -0.18 1.53 -8.41
C ASP A 28 -0.38 2.68 -9.40
N VAL A 29 0.71 3.29 -9.85
CA VAL A 29 0.67 4.43 -10.77
C VAL A 29 1.24 3.97 -12.10
N SER A 30 0.44 4.05 -13.16
CA SER A 30 0.88 3.60 -14.48
C SER A 30 1.62 4.70 -15.22
N ASP A 31 2.29 4.31 -16.30
CA ASP A 31 3.11 5.23 -17.10
C ASP A 31 2.30 6.36 -17.73
N ASN A 32 1.02 6.13 -17.98
CA ASN A 32 0.15 7.15 -18.59
C ASN A 32 -0.63 7.95 -17.55
N GLY A 33 -0.34 7.76 -16.27
CA GLY A 33 -0.98 8.50 -15.20
C GLY A 33 -2.18 7.84 -14.57
N GLY A 34 -2.69 6.76 -15.14
CA GLY A 34 -3.79 6.03 -14.51
C GLY A 34 -3.36 5.46 -13.16
N MET A 35 -4.28 5.44 -12.22
CA MET A 35 -4.00 4.99 -10.87
C MET A 35 -4.97 3.93 -10.43
N VAL A 36 -4.46 2.92 -9.74
CA VAL A 36 -5.28 1.86 -9.16
C VAL A 36 -5.01 1.87 -7.67
N ALA A 37 -6.06 2.00 -6.88
CA ALA A 37 -5.95 2.02 -5.42
C ALA A 37 -6.59 0.77 -4.85
N ALA A 38 -5.88 0.12 -3.92
CA ALA A 38 -6.40 -1.01 -3.15
C ALA A 38 -6.48 -0.57 -1.69
N TYR A 39 -7.64 -0.75 -1.09
CA TYR A 39 -7.85 -0.30 0.29
C TYR A 39 -8.88 -1.19 0.98
N PRO A 40 -8.75 -1.41 2.29
CA PRO A 40 -9.68 -2.27 3.01
C PRO A 40 -11.04 -1.58 3.15
N VAL A 41 -12.10 -2.35 2.95
CA VAL A 41 -13.48 -1.90 3.21
C VAL A 41 -14.05 -2.64 4.41
N SER A 42 -13.41 -3.73 4.82
CA SER A 42 -13.74 -4.46 6.04
C SER A 42 -12.48 -5.23 6.46
N GLU A 43 -12.55 -5.96 7.55
CA GLU A 43 -11.41 -6.75 8.01
C GLU A 43 -10.97 -7.80 7.01
N LYS A 44 -11.87 -8.27 6.17
CA LYS A 44 -11.60 -9.36 5.25
C LYS A 44 -11.62 -8.98 3.78
N GLU A 45 -12.05 -7.78 3.47
CA GLU A 45 -12.24 -7.38 2.09
C GLU A 45 -11.45 -6.16 1.72
N VAL A 46 -10.84 -6.20 0.55
CA VAL A 46 -10.08 -5.11 -0.03
C VAL A 46 -10.75 -4.72 -1.33
N ALA A 47 -11.09 -3.45 -1.47
CA ALA A 47 -11.62 -2.91 -2.72
C ALA A 47 -10.46 -2.48 -3.60
N VAL A 48 -10.64 -2.59 -4.92
CA VAL A 48 -9.68 -2.13 -5.90
C VAL A 48 -10.42 -1.20 -6.85
N GLU A 49 -9.95 0.02 -6.97
CA GLU A 49 -10.65 1.04 -7.74
C GLU A 49 -9.68 1.81 -8.62
N GLU A 50 -10.10 2.11 -9.85
CA GLU A 50 -9.29 2.87 -10.79
C GLU A 50 -9.65 4.34 -10.75
N PHE A 51 -8.63 5.20 -10.87
CA PHE A 51 -8.78 6.65 -10.91
C PHE A 51 -7.89 7.20 -12.01
N GLY A 52 -8.26 8.37 -12.52
CA GLY A 52 -7.38 9.10 -13.44
C GLY A 52 -6.33 9.91 -12.69
N CYS A 53 -5.66 10.79 -13.41
CA CYS A 53 -4.61 11.64 -12.83
C CYS A 53 -4.92 13.13 -12.89
N TYR A 54 -6.14 13.52 -13.29
CA TYR A 54 -6.53 14.91 -13.23
C TYR A 54 -6.78 15.33 -11.79
N THR A 55 -6.69 16.62 -11.53
CA THR A 55 -6.87 17.16 -10.18
C THR A 55 -8.14 16.62 -9.52
N ARG A 56 -9.25 16.61 -10.25
CA ARG A 56 -10.52 16.09 -9.74
C ARG A 56 -10.38 14.62 -9.32
N ASP A 57 -9.69 13.82 -10.13
CA ASP A 57 -9.52 12.40 -9.85
C ASP A 57 -8.72 12.20 -8.57
N LEU A 58 -7.68 13.00 -8.37
CA LEU A 58 -6.84 12.89 -7.18
C LEU A 58 -7.61 13.27 -5.92
N HIS A 59 -8.49 14.27 -6.02
CA HIS A 59 -9.36 14.63 -4.90
C HIS A 59 -10.39 13.55 -4.62
N ASP A 60 -10.93 12.92 -5.66
CA ASP A 60 -11.88 11.82 -5.49
C ASP A 60 -11.21 10.64 -4.80
N LEU A 61 -9.99 10.30 -5.21
CA LEU A 61 -9.23 9.22 -4.61
C LEU A 61 -8.97 9.53 -3.13
N THR A 62 -8.52 10.74 -2.85
CA THR A 62 -8.22 11.16 -1.48
C THR A 62 -9.47 11.10 -0.60
N ALA A 63 -10.61 11.55 -1.11
CA ALA A 63 -11.86 11.49 -0.38
C ALA A 63 -12.28 10.06 -0.09
N ARG A 64 -12.07 9.16 -1.05
CA ARG A 64 -12.39 7.75 -0.87
C ARG A 64 -11.54 7.14 0.24
N LEU A 65 -10.24 7.42 0.24
CA LEU A 65 -9.36 6.91 1.28
C LEU A 65 -9.74 7.45 2.65
N LYS A 66 -10.11 8.71 2.73
CA LYS A 66 -10.58 9.29 4.00
C LYS A 66 -11.86 8.60 4.49
N SER A 67 -12.79 8.34 3.58
CA SER A 67 -14.05 7.70 3.95
C SER A 67 -13.85 6.29 4.48
N CYS A 68 -12.77 5.65 4.10
CA CYS A 68 -12.41 4.31 4.58
C CYS A 68 -11.43 4.36 5.75
N GLN A 69 -11.18 5.56 6.30
CA GLN A 69 -10.33 5.76 7.46
C GLN A 69 -8.89 5.30 7.25
N ILE A 70 -8.40 5.43 6.02
CA ILE A 70 -7.02 5.08 5.71
C ILE A 70 -6.09 6.10 6.35
N GLU A 71 -5.00 5.61 6.94
CA GLU A 71 -4.01 6.44 7.62
C GLU A 71 -2.70 6.49 6.88
N SER A 72 -2.33 5.41 6.20
CA SER A 72 -1.04 5.29 5.54
C SER A 72 -1.20 4.69 4.15
N VAL A 73 -0.44 5.21 3.21
CA VAL A 73 -0.56 4.83 1.80
C VAL A 73 0.81 4.49 1.25
N ALA A 74 0.95 3.31 0.66
CA ALA A 74 2.13 2.95 -0.12
C ALA A 74 1.83 3.21 -1.58
N MET A 75 2.70 3.92 -2.29
CA MET A 75 2.49 4.21 -3.70
C MET A 75 3.76 4.04 -4.49
N GLU A 76 3.61 3.56 -5.72
CA GLU A 76 4.73 3.50 -6.63
C GLU A 76 5.22 4.90 -6.99
N SER A 77 6.53 5.08 -6.98
CA SER A 77 7.15 6.38 -7.26
C SER A 77 7.91 6.37 -8.59
N THR A 78 7.42 5.62 -9.56
CA THR A 78 8.03 5.56 -10.89
C THR A 78 7.46 6.67 -11.77
N GLY A 79 8.32 7.33 -12.52
CA GLY A 79 7.89 8.43 -13.40
C GLY A 79 7.56 9.68 -12.61
N VAL A 80 6.59 10.46 -13.10
CA VAL A 80 6.26 11.76 -12.52
C VAL A 80 4.80 11.86 -12.04
N TYR A 81 3.92 10.97 -12.48
CA TYR A 81 2.50 11.10 -12.18
C TYR A 81 2.14 10.88 -10.71
N TRP A 82 3.02 10.24 -9.94
CA TRP A 82 2.77 10.01 -8.52
C TRP A 82 2.94 11.27 -7.69
N ILE A 83 3.71 12.26 -8.18
CA ILE A 83 4.12 13.41 -7.39
C ILE A 83 2.94 14.29 -6.93
N PRO A 84 2.02 14.69 -7.81
CA PRO A 84 0.88 15.49 -7.35
C PRO A 84 0.02 14.79 -6.30
N LEU A 85 -0.18 13.49 -6.46
CA LEU A 85 -0.95 12.71 -5.49
C LEU A 85 -0.21 12.61 -4.17
N PHE A 86 1.09 12.39 -4.21
CA PHE A 86 1.92 12.33 -3.02
C PHE A 86 1.78 13.62 -2.19
N LEU A 87 1.90 14.77 -2.86
CA LEU A 87 1.80 16.05 -2.20
C LEU A 87 0.41 16.29 -1.62
N LEU A 88 -0.63 15.92 -2.36
CA LEU A 88 -2.00 16.07 -1.90
C LEU A 88 -2.28 15.20 -0.67
N LEU A 89 -1.85 13.96 -0.71
CA LEU A 89 -2.07 13.04 0.40
C LEU A 89 -1.35 13.51 1.67
N GLN A 90 -0.10 13.99 1.51
CA GLN A 90 0.62 14.53 2.66
C GLN A 90 -0.08 15.75 3.24
N GLU A 91 -0.54 16.65 2.37
CA GLU A 91 -1.26 17.84 2.81
C GLU A 91 -2.53 17.48 3.57
N GLU A 92 -3.19 16.39 3.16
CA GLU A 92 -4.41 15.93 3.79
C GLU A 92 -4.19 15.06 5.03
N GLY A 93 -2.95 14.90 5.45
CA GLY A 93 -2.63 14.23 6.71
C GLY A 93 -2.30 12.76 6.64
N PHE A 94 -2.21 12.20 5.45
CA PHE A 94 -1.83 10.79 5.31
C PHE A 94 -0.32 10.61 5.49
N GLU A 95 0.06 9.49 6.07
CA GLU A 95 1.43 9.02 6.00
C GLU A 95 1.62 8.38 4.63
N VAL A 96 2.60 8.80 3.86
CA VAL A 96 2.78 8.28 2.50
C VAL A 96 4.16 7.66 2.35
N PHE A 97 4.18 6.44 1.83
CA PHE A 97 5.40 5.69 1.55
C PHE A 97 5.57 5.60 0.03
N PRO A 98 6.33 6.50 -0.60
CA PRO A 98 6.67 6.28 -2.01
C PRO A 98 7.68 5.15 -2.08
N VAL A 99 7.40 4.16 -2.91
CA VAL A 99 8.25 2.98 -2.98
C VAL A 99 8.72 2.75 -4.41
N ASN A 100 9.90 2.19 -4.54
CA ASN A 100 10.48 1.86 -5.83
C ASN A 100 9.89 0.54 -6.31
N ALA A 101 9.37 0.51 -7.54
CA ALA A 101 8.75 -0.69 -8.08
C ALA A 101 9.70 -1.89 -8.11
N ARG A 102 10.98 -1.63 -8.39
CA ARG A 102 11.99 -2.70 -8.41
C ARG A 102 12.16 -3.29 -7.01
N HIS A 103 12.21 -2.43 -6.00
CA HIS A 103 12.31 -2.89 -4.62
C HIS A 103 11.11 -3.76 -4.24
N VAL A 104 9.91 -3.33 -4.61
CA VAL A 104 8.70 -4.07 -4.31
C VAL A 104 8.74 -5.48 -4.91
N LYS A 105 9.20 -5.60 -6.14
CA LYS A 105 9.29 -6.90 -6.81
C LYS A 105 10.24 -7.85 -6.11
N ASN A 106 11.21 -7.33 -5.40
CA ASN A 106 12.26 -8.15 -4.78
C ASN A 106 12.00 -8.47 -3.31
N VAL A 107 10.98 -7.87 -2.69
CA VAL A 107 10.79 -7.99 -1.25
C VAL A 107 10.53 -9.42 -0.81
N THR A 108 9.63 -10.11 -1.47
CA THR A 108 9.28 -11.48 -1.09
C THR A 108 9.63 -12.49 -2.18
N GLY A 109 10.18 -12.03 -3.29
CA GLY A 109 10.51 -12.89 -4.41
C GLY A 109 9.31 -13.41 -5.17
N ARG A 110 8.09 -13.11 -4.73
CA ARG A 110 6.91 -13.64 -5.38
C ARG A 110 5.69 -12.77 -5.12
N LYS A 111 5.02 -12.42 -6.20
CA LYS A 111 3.77 -11.69 -6.16
C LYS A 111 2.61 -12.70 -6.20
N ASP A 112 1.55 -12.45 -5.45
CA ASP A 112 0.38 -13.31 -5.51
C ASP A 112 -0.46 -12.97 -6.76
N ASP A 113 -1.63 -13.58 -6.88
CA ASP A 113 -2.48 -13.44 -8.07
C ASP A 113 -3.23 -12.11 -8.13
N GLY A 114 -3.13 -11.28 -7.11
CA GLY A 114 -3.78 -9.97 -7.12
C GLY A 114 -3.01 -8.97 -7.97
N GLY A 115 -3.59 -7.80 -8.21
CA GLY A 115 -2.95 -6.73 -8.94
C GLY A 115 -1.84 -6.07 -8.14
N ASP A 116 -1.13 -5.16 -8.80
CA ASP A 116 0.00 -4.46 -8.16
C ASP A 116 -0.42 -3.62 -6.97
N ALA A 117 -1.57 -2.96 -7.05
CA ALA A 117 -2.07 -2.15 -5.94
C ALA A 117 -2.40 -3.03 -4.73
N GLU A 118 -3.03 -4.18 -4.96
CA GLU A 118 -3.31 -5.13 -3.88
C GLU A 118 -2.03 -5.66 -3.25
N TRP A 119 -1.02 -5.92 -4.08
CA TRP A 119 0.25 -6.41 -3.59
C TRP A 119 0.93 -5.35 -2.71
N LEU A 120 0.93 -4.09 -3.15
CA LEU A 120 1.46 -2.98 -2.36
C LEU A 120 0.72 -2.84 -1.03
N GLN A 121 -0.59 -2.90 -1.06
CA GLN A 121 -1.41 -2.80 0.14
C GLN A 121 -1.05 -3.92 1.11
N LYS A 122 -0.91 -5.13 0.60
CA LYS A 122 -0.57 -6.29 1.42
C LYS A 122 0.81 -6.14 2.06
N LEU A 123 1.80 -5.76 1.27
CA LEU A 123 3.16 -5.58 1.79
C LEU A 123 3.19 -4.47 2.84
N HIS A 124 2.43 -3.41 2.62
CA HIS A 124 2.38 -2.29 3.56
C HIS A 124 1.72 -2.70 4.87
N ARG A 125 0.67 -3.53 4.80
CA ARG A 125 0.03 -4.08 6.01
C ARG A 125 1.01 -4.81 6.90
N TYR A 126 1.90 -5.56 6.29
CA TYR A 126 2.86 -6.38 7.04
C TYR A 126 4.16 -5.64 7.36
N GLY A 127 4.24 -4.35 7.03
CA GLY A 127 5.42 -3.55 7.34
C GLY A 127 6.65 -3.92 6.56
N LEU A 128 6.48 -4.46 5.35
CA LEU A 128 7.59 -4.97 4.55
C LEU A 128 8.16 -3.96 3.55
N LEU A 129 7.63 -2.75 3.50
CA LEU A 129 8.07 -1.76 2.55
C LEU A 129 8.98 -0.74 3.20
N THR A 130 9.94 -0.23 2.41
CA THR A 130 10.83 0.85 2.81
C THR A 130 10.56 2.03 1.89
N ALA A 131 10.33 3.20 2.46
CA ALA A 131 10.10 4.40 1.66
C ALA A 131 11.37 4.77 0.90
N SER A 132 11.19 5.25 -0.34
CA SER A 132 12.30 5.68 -1.18
C SER A 132 12.85 7.04 -0.77
N PHE A 133 12.06 7.82 -0.06
CA PHE A 133 12.42 9.18 0.33
C PHE A 133 12.15 9.42 1.81
#